data_e97e5b0a39894a181433b7ac075190a2
#
_entry.id   e97e5b0a39894a181433b7ac075190a2
#
_cell.length_a   1.000
_cell.length_b   1.000
_cell.length_c   1.000
_cell.angle_alpha   90.00
_cell.angle_beta   90.00
_cell.angle_gamma   90.00
#
_symmetry.space_group_name_H-M   'P 1'
#
loop_
_entity.id
_entity.type
_entity.pdbx_description
1 polymer ?
#
loop_
_entity_poly.entity_id
_entity_poly.type
_entity_poly.pdbx_seq_one_letter_code
_entity_poly.pdbx_strand_id
1 'polypeptide(L)'
;LFVNISAWGLLLTGKLVNYSDDQKKAQFGLLKRTCGRMGEPVIRQAVRYAMQIMGTQFVMGTSIEKAVERAVELESKGFTYSYDMLGEGARTMDDANRYFDSYMMAIKVIGTAAKKRGPLKSPGISVKLSAIHPRYEFSHRDRVMNELVPKLKQLALAAKGYNISFTVDAE
;
A
#
# COMPACT_ATOMS: atom_id res chain seq x y z
N LEU A 1 11.54 22.78 -5.17
CA LEU A 1 12.75 22.02 -5.61
C LEU A 1 12.37 20.83 -6.49
N PHE A 2 11.28 20.11 -6.17
CA PHE A 2 10.83 18.90 -6.89
C PHE A 2 10.40 19.14 -8.35
N VAL A 3 9.74 20.25 -8.64
CA VAL A 3 9.29 20.60 -9.99
C VAL A 3 10.49 20.74 -10.96
N ASN A 4 11.63 21.25 -10.48
CA ASN A 4 12.81 21.43 -11.30
C ASN A 4 13.49 20.11 -11.70
N ILE A 5 13.52 19.10 -10.84
CA ILE A 5 14.17 17.80 -11.12
C ILE A 5 13.37 17.02 -12.17
N SER A 6 12.04 17.03 -12.07
CA SER A 6 11.15 16.39 -13.06
C SER A 6 11.20 17.09 -14.41
N ALA A 7 11.25 18.42 -14.44
CA ALA A 7 11.39 19.21 -15.64
C ALA A 7 12.75 18.97 -16.33
N TRP A 8 13.83 18.86 -15.56
CA TRP A 8 15.17 18.53 -16.08
C TRP A 8 15.23 17.10 -16.63
N GLY A 9 14.57 16.14 -15.98
CA GLY A 9 14.46 14.76 -16.47
C GLY A 9 13.74 14.69 -17.82
N LEU A 10 12.61 15.41 -17.96
CA LEU A 10 11.86 15.50 -19.22
C LEU A 10 12.62 16.27 -20.32
N LEU A 11 13.34 17.34 -19.99
CA LEU A 11 14.18 18.07 -20.92
C LEU A 11 15.36 17.25 -21.42
N LEU A 12 16.00 16.46 -20.57
CA LEU A 12 17.08 15.54 -20.96
C LEU A 12 16.58 14.42 -21.85
N THR A 13 15.44 13.81 -21.56
CA THR A 13 14.80 12.79 -22.42
C THR A 13 14.30 13.41 -23.73
N GLY A 14 13.70 14.59 -23.71
CA GLY A 14 13.23 15.29 -24.90
C GLY A 14 14.37 15.73 -25.82
N LYS A 15 15.51 16.21 -25.28
CA LYS A 15 16.70 16.55 -26.08
C LYS A 15 17.37 15.32 -26.69
N LEU A 16 17.33 14.16 -26.04
CA LEU A 16 17.85 12.90 -26.61
C LEU A 16 16.99 12.37 -27.76
N VAL A 17 15.70 12.70 -27.80
CA VAL A 17 14.79 12.27 -28.86
C VAL A 17 14.84 13.17 -30.09
N ASN A 18 15.17 14.46 -29.96
CA ASN A 18 15.13 15.44 -31.06
C ASN A 18 16.46 15.66 -31.82
N TYR A 19 17.50 14.88 -31.54
CA TYR A 19 18.79 15.00 -32.24
C TYR A 19 18.91 13.92 -33.32
N SER A 20 18.18 14.09 -34.44
CA SER A 20 18.35 13.26 -35.64
C SER A 20 18.91 14.12 -36.78
N ASP A 21 20.20 13.96 -37.06
CA ASP A 21 20.80 14.40 -38.30
C ASP A 21 21.55 13.23 -38.95
N ASP A 22 21.35 13.05 -40.25
CA ASP A 22 21.48 11.80 -41.01
C ASP A 22 22.89 11.25 -41.30
N GLN A 23 23.95 11.92 -40.88
CA GLN A 23 25.34 11.51 -41.22
C GLN A 23 26.13 10.81 -40.09
N LYS A 24 25.56 10.59 -38.91
CA LYS A 24 26.24 9.94 -37.76
C LYS A 24 25.64 8.59 -37.34
N LYS A 25 24.88 7.97 -38.25
CA LYS A 25 24.07 6.76 -37.94
C LYS A 25 24.87 5.52 -37.50
N ALA A 26 26.11 5.32 -37.96
CA ALA A 26 26.86 4.10 -37.66
C ALA A 26 27.55 4.11 -36.31
N GLN A 27 28.14 5.25 -35.90
CA GLN A 27 28.79 5.38 -34.57
C GLN A 27 27.80 5.60 -33.43
N PHE A 28 26.65 6.27 -33.72
CA PHE A 28 25.56 6.46 -32.75
C PHE A 28 24.77 5.17 -32.45
N GLY A 29 24.72 4.22 -33.39
CA GLY A 29 24.05 2.92 -33.18
C GLY A 29 24.70 2.09 -32.08
N LEU A 30 26.02 2.08 -31.98
CA LEU A 30 26.75 1.39 -30.92
C LEU A 30 26.61 2.11 -29.58
N LEU A 31 26.74 3.45 -29.57
CA LEU A 31 26.53 4.27 -28.35
C LEU A 31 25.09 4.20 -27.87
N LYS A 32 24.09 4.23 -28.75
CA LYS A 32 22.67 4.08 -28.43
C LYS A 32 22.35 2.70 -27.84
N ARG A 33 22.99 1.65 -28.35
CA ARG A 33 22.84 0.26 -27.86
C ARG A 33 23.51 0.06 -26.51
N THR A 34 24.67 0.69 -26.27
CA THR A 34 25.41 0.62 -25.02
C THR A 34 24.78 1.51 -23.93
N CYS A 35 24.41 2.75 -24.29
CA CYS A 35 23.69 3.66 -23.39
C CYS A 35 22.27 3.17 -23.08
N GLY A 36 21.58 2.54 -24.04
CA GLY A 36 20.26 1.94 -23.79
C GLY A 36 20.33 0.77 -22.80
N ARG A 37 21.38 -0.07 -22.88
CA ARG A 37 21.58 -1.16 -21.93
C ARG A 37 22.09 -0.73 -20.55
N MET A 38 22.95 0.28 -20.50
CA MET A 38 23.47 0.83 -19.23
C MET A 38 22.51 1.86 -18.62
N GLY A 39 21.68 2.53 -19.41
CA GLY A 39 20.69 3.48 -18.93
C GLY A 39 19.45 2.84 -18.29
N GLU A 40 19.09 1.62 -18.74
CA GLU A 40 17.91 0.92 -18.20
C GLU A 40 17.98 0.68 -16.69
N PRO A 41 19.06 0.15 -16.09
CA PRO A 41 19.13 -0.04 -14.65
C PRO A 41 19.11 1.30 -13.88
N VAL A 42 19.72 2.35 -14.42
CA VAL A 42 19.72 3.68 -13.80
C VAL A 42 18.35 4.31 -13.84
N ILE A 43 17.67 4.24 -14.99
CA ILE A 43 16.29 4.72 -15.14
C ILE A 43 15.36 3.93 -14.22
N ARG A 44 15.48 2.62 -14.18
CA ARG A 44 14.69 1.75 -13.29
C ARG A 44 14.89 2.11 -11.82
N GLN A 45 16.12 2.38 -11.40
CA GLN A 45 16.45 2.80 -10.05
C GLN A 45 15.86 4.18 -9.74
N ALA A 46 15.98 5.14 -10.64
CA ALA A 46 15.41 6.48 -10.49
C ALA A 46 13.88 6.46 -10.41
N VAL A 47 13.23 5.66 -11.26
CA VAL A 47 11.77 5.46 -11.23
C VAL A 47 11.34 4.80 -9.90
N ARG A 48 12.03 3.76 -9.45
CA ARG A 48 11.75 3.14 -8.15
C ARG A 48 11.87 4.13 -7.00
N TYR A 49 12.91 4.96 -7.01
CA TYR A 49 13.11 5.98 -5.99
C TYR A 49 12.02 7.06 -6.03
N ALA A 50 11.66 7.52 -7.22
CA ALA A 50 10.54 8.45 -7.39
C ALA A 50 9.21 7.85 -6.91
N MET A 51 8.95 6.59 -7.23
CA MET A 51 7.76 5.87 -6.75
C MET A 51 7.77 5.70 -5.23
N GLN A 52 8.94 5.44 -4.62
CA GLN A 52 9.05 5.38 -3.16
C GLN A 52 8.73 6.73 -2.51
N ILE A 53 9.27 7.84 -3.04
CA ILE A 53 9.01 9.18 -2.51
C ILE A 53 7.51 9.50 -2.63
N MET A 54 6.90 9.23 -3.77
CA MET A 54 5.46 9.44 -3.96
C MET A 54 4.64 8.51 -3.06
N GLY A 55 5.01 7.24 -3.00
CA GLY A 55 4.33 6.25 -2.17
C GLY A 55 4.31 6.62 -0.70
N THR A 56 5.39 7.20 -0.17
CA THR A 56 5.44 7.63 1.24
C THR A 56 4.47 8.77 1.59
N GLN A 57 3.91 9.47 0.61
CA GLN A 57 2.88 10.48 0.84
C GLN A 57 1.48 9.87 0.99
N PHE A 58 1.25 8.71 0.40
CA PHE A 58 -0.07 8.05 0.36
C PHE A 58 -0.12 6.76 1.19
N VAL A 59 1.03 6.14 1.43
CA VAL A 59 1.12 4.87 2.17
C VAL A 59 1.92 5.08 3.45
N MET A 60 1.29 4.79 4.58
CA MET A 60 1.89 5.00 5.90
C MET A 60 3.11 4.10 6.14
N GLY A 61 3.10 2.89 5.62
CA GLY A 61 4.20 1.93 5.73
C GLY A 61 4.01 0.71 4.81
N THR A 62 5.10 0.01 4.53
CA THR A 62 5.09 -1.24 3.77
C THR A 62 4.70 -2.46 4.62
N SER A 63 4.61 -2.29 5.92
CA SER A 63 4.07 -3.26 6.87
C SER A 63 3.38 -2.50 8.01
N ILE A 64 2.55 -3.20 8.77
CA ILE A 64 1.80 -2.58 9.88
C ILE A 64 2.74 -2.08 10.98
N GLU A 65 3.84 -2.77 11.24
CA GLU A 65 4.85 -2.37 12.23
C GLU A 65 5.46 -1.01 11.86
N LYS A 66 5.88 -0.86 10.60
CA LYS A 66 6.43 0.40 10.09
C LYS A 66 5.42 1.52 10.09
N ALA A 67 4.16 1.21 9.79
CA ALA A 67 3.08 2.19 9.83
C ALA A 67 2.84 2.69 11.27
N VAL A 68 2.79 1.79 12.23
CA VAL A 68 2.65 2.11 13.66
C VAL A 68 3.85 2.90 14.18
N GLU A 69 5.08 2.50 13.82
CA GLU A 69 6.30 3.22 14.19
C GLU A 69 6.28 4.68 13.66
N ARG A 70 5.91 4.85 12.40
CA ARG A 70 5.82 6.18 11.77
C ARG A 70 4.72 7.05 12.38
N ALA A 71 3.65 6.45 12.88
CA ALA A 71 2.53 7.16 13.50
C ALA A 71 2.88 7.82 14.83
N VAL A 72 3.89 7.32 15.56
CA VAL A 72 4.23 7.75 16.93
C VAL A 72 4.43 9.25 17.02
N GLU A 73 5.14 9.87 16.07
CA GLU A 73 5.39 11.30 16.08
C GLU A 73 4.08 12.12 15.98
N LEU A 74 3.18 11.72 15.10
CA LEU A 74 1.91 12.43 14.89
C LEU A 74 0.89 12.09 15.97
N GLU A 75 0.90 10.89 16.53
CA GLU A 75 0.10 10.54 17.71
C GLU A 75 0.48 11.41 18.92
N SER A 76 1.76 11.76 19.07
CA SER A 76 2.20 12.69 20.13
C SER A 76 1.63 14.10 19.97
N LYS A 77 1.23 14.47 18.75
CA LYS A 77 0.57 15.75 18.41
C LYS A 77 -0.95 15.67 18.49
N GLY A 78 -1.52 14.53 18.94
CA GLY A 78 -2.96 14.33 19.13
C GLY A 78 -3.70 13.71 17.94
N PHE A 79 -2.99 13.28 16.89
CA PHE A 79 -3.62 12.56 15.78
C PHE A 79 -3.90 11.10 16.18
N THR A 80 -4.99 10.55 15.66
CA THR A 80 -5.31 9.12 15.76
C THR A 80 -5.45 8.54 14.36
N TYR A 81 -5.22 7.23 14.22
CA TYR A 81 -5.22 6.54 12.93
C TYR A 81 -6.23 5.40 12.92
N SER A 82 -6.93 5.24 11.81
CA SER A 82 -7.57 3.98 11.43
C SER A 82 -6.72 3.37 10.31
N TYR A 83 -6.07 2.24 10.62
CA TYR A 83 -5.22 1.58 9.64
C TYR A 83 -6.08 0.79 8.67
N ASP A 84 -5.91 1.06 7.40
CA ASP A 84 -6.48 0.33 6.28
C ASP A 84 -5.35 -0.40 5.54
N MET A 85 -5.47 -1.71 5.43
CA MET A 85 -4.47 -2.52 4.75
C MET A 85 -4.77 -2.57 3.25
N LEU A 86 -3.74 -2.28 2.45
CA LEU A 86 -3.85 -2.46 1.01
C LEU A 86 -4.02 -3.93 0.67
N GLY A 87 -5.05 -4.23 -0.09
CA GLY A 87 -5.44 -5.55 -0.54
C GLY A 87 -6.93 -5.76 -0.37
N GLU A 88 -7.61 -5.96 -1.50
CA GLU A 88 -9.05 -6.15 -1.59
C GLU A 88 -9.36 -7.12 -2.74
N GLY A 89 -10.61 -7.55 -2.84
CA GLY A 89 -11.02 -8.41 -3.94
C GLY A 89 -10.30 -9.75 -3.95
N ALA A 90 -10.38 -10.52 -2.87
CA ALA A 90 -9.88 -11.89 -2.85
C ALA A 90 -10.52 -12.70 -3.99
N ARG A 91 -9.71 -13.37 -4.81
CA ARG A 91 -10.20 -14.16 -5.95
C ARG A 91 -10.47 -15.62 -5.57
N THR A 92 -9.76 -16.11 -4.57
CA THR A 92 -9.88 -17.47 -4.05
C THR A 92 -10.10 -17.45 -2.54
N MET A 93 -10.53 -18.58 -1.98
CA MET A 93 -10.63 -18.73 -0.53
C MET A 93 -9.25 -18.69 0.13
N ASP A 94 -8.20 -19.14 -0.56
CA ASP A 94 -6.82 -19.06 -0.06
C ASP A 94 -6.34 -17.61 0.02
N ASP A 95 -6.71 -16.76 -0.95
CA ASP A 95 -6.45 -15.32 -0.87
C ASP A 95 -7.17 -14.72 0.34
N ALA A 96 -8.45 -15.04 0.49
CA ALA A 96 -9.27 -14.54 1.60
C ALA A 96 -8.73 -14.98 2.98
N ASN A 97 -8.20 -16.19 3.07
CA ASN A 97 -7.58 -16.68 4.30
C ASN A 97 -6.25 -15.95 4.59
N ARG A 98 -5.41 -15.71 3.57
CA ARG A 98 -4.19 -14.92 3.74
C ARG A 98 -4.48 -13.48 4.20
N TYR A 99 -5.50 -12.83 3.64
CA TYR A 99 -5.92 -11.51 4.08
C TYR A 99 -6.48 -11.55 5.52
N PHE A 100 -7.27 -12.56 5.84
CA PHE A 100 -7.78 -12.74 7.21
C PHE A 100 -6.63 -12.85 8.22
N ASP A 101 -5.63 -13.69 7.96
CA ASP A 101 -4.46 -13.85 8.82
C ASP A 101 -3.66 -12.55 8.95
N SER A 102 -3.55 -11.80 7.85
CA SER A 102 -2.90 -10.48 7.85
C SER A 102 -3.66 -9.47 8.70
N TYR A 103 -4.99 -9.45 8.66
CA TYR A 103 -5.82 -8.63 9.53
C TYR A 103 -5.67 -9.02 11.01
N MET A 104 -5.65 -10.32 11.31
CA MET A 104 -5.43 -10.80 12.69
C MET A 104 -4.07 -10.36 13.23
N MET A 105 -3.02 -10.43 12.40
CA MET A 105 -1.67 -9.95 12.76
C MET A 105 -1.68 -8.43 12.98
N ALA A 106 -2.30 -7.68 12.07
CA ALA A 106 -2.41 -6.22 12.18
C ALA A 106 -3.14 -5.80 13.47
N ILE A 107 -4.26 -6.44 13.80
CA ILE A 107 -5.00 -6.19 15.05
C ILE A 107 -4.11 -6.41 16.28
N LYS A 108 -3.29 -7.45 16.27
CA LYS A 108 -2.34 -7.73 17.36
C LYS A 108 -1.29 -6.63 17.51
N VAL A 109 -0.69 -6.19 16.40
CA VAL A 109 0.33 -5.13 16.41
C VAL A 109 -0.27 -3.80 16.86
N ILE A 110 -1.39 -3.39 16.26
CA ILE A 110 -2.12 -2.17 16.62
C ILE A 110 -2.56 -2.21 18.07
N GLY A 111 -3.14 -3.32 18.49
CA GLY A 111 -3.62 -3.52 19.85
C GLY A 111 -2.51 -3.43 20.91
N THR A 112 -1.32 -3.94 20.59
CA THR A 112 -0.14 -3.81 21.45
C THR A 112 0.31 -2.34 21.54
N ALA A 113 0.33 -1.62 20.41
CA ALA A 113 0.69 -0.20 20.36
C ALA A 113 -0.36 0.71 21.03
N ALA A 114 -1.60 0.28 21.08
CA ALA A 114 -2.72 1.00 21.71
C ALA A 114 -2.54 1.19 23.23
N LYS A 115 -1.76 0.33 23.91
CA LYS A 115 -1.47 0.43 25.35
C LYS A 115 -2.72 0.60 26.22
N LYS A 116 -3.84 0.01 25.82
CA LYS A 116 -5.14 0.08 26.51
C LYS A 116 -5.72 1.50 26.68
N ARG A 117 -5.36 2.44 25.81
CA ARG A 117 -5.88 3.83 25.85
C ARG A 117 -7.38 3.93 25.54
N GLY A 118 -7.99 2.86 25.06
CA GLY A 118 -9.41 2.80 24.69
C GLY A 118 -9.67 3.18 23.22
N PRO A 119 -10.85 2.84 22.69
CA PRO A 119 -11.13 2.89 21.25
C PRO A 119 -11.12 4.31 20.65
N LEU A 120 -11.33 5.34 21.49
CA LEU A 120 -11.34 6.73 21.04
C LEU A 120 -9.94 7.38 20.99
N LYS A 121 -9.01 6.88 21.81
CA LYS A 121 -7.64 7.43 21.93
C LYS A 121 -6.57 6.51 21.39
N SER A 122 -6.95 5.34 20.94
CA SER A 122 -6.05 4.36 20.32
C SER A 122 -6.20 4.37 18.80
N PRO A 123 -5.16 3.97 18.07
CA PRO A 123 -5.35 3.61 16.67
C PRO A 123 -6.36 2.46 16.54
N GLY A 124 -7.04 2.42 15.41
CA GLY A 124 -7.99 1.37 15.06
C GLY A 124 -7.63 0.72 13.73
N ILE A 125 -8.53 -0.16 13.28
CA ILE A 125 -8.38 -0.86 12.00
C ILE A 125 -9.67 -0.78 11.19
N SER A 126 -9.53 -0.61 9.87
CA SER A 126 -10.61 -0.75 8.89
C SER A 126 -10.43 -2.04 8.11
N VAL A 127 -11.50 -2.78 7.90
CA VAL A 127 -11.49 -4.11 7.26
C VAL A 127 -12.40 -4.09 6.04
N LYS A 128 -11.87 -4.52 4.89
CA LYS A 128 -12.62 -4.69 3.64
C LYS A 128 -13.22 -6.09 3.58
N LEU A 129 -14.51 -6.18 3.35
CA LEU A 129 -15.22 -7.46 3.32
C LEU A 129 -14.83 -8.28 2.09
N SER A 130 -14.59 -7.64 0.96
CA SER A 130 -14.11 -8.29 -0.27
C SER A 130 -12.71 -8.90 -0.14
N ALA A 131 -11.91 -8.45 0.83
CA ALA A 131 -10.62 -9.05 1.12
C ALA A 131 -10.75 -10.41 1.83
N ILE A 132 -11.76 -10.60 2.67
CA ILE A 132 -11.90 -11.81 3.50
C ILE A 132 -12.92 -12.82 2.97
N HIS A 133 -13.50 -12.54 1.78
CA HIS A 133 -14.40 -13.46 1.08
C HIS A 133 -14.36 -13.26 -0.45
N PRO A 134 -14.11 -14.33 -1.26
CA PRO A 134 -13.91 -14.20 -2.72
C PRO A 134 -15.21 -13.96 -3.51
N ARG A 135 -16.37 -14.10 -2.88
CA ARG A 135 -17.70 -13.91 -3.49
C ARG A 135 -18.55 -12.98 -2.64
N TYR A 136 -17.98 -11.83 -2.28
CA TYR A 136 -18.71 -10.77 -1.60
C TYR A 136 -19.65 -10.06 -2.60
N GLU A 137 -20.76 -10.73 -2.91
CA GLU A 137 -21.75 -10.31 -3.90
C GLU A 137 -23.16 -10.62 -3.37
N PHE A 138 -24.12 -9.78 -3.70
CA PHE A 138 -25.52 -9.98 -3.27
C PHE A 138 -26.12 -11.28 -3.80
N SER A 139 -25.73 -11.71 -5.00
CA SER A 139 -26.15 -12.99 -5.59
C SER A 139 -25.73 -14.23 -4.78
N HIS A 140 -24.73 -14.10 -3.93
CA HIS A 140 -24.21 -15.17 -3.08
C HIS A 140 -24.49 -14.93 -1.59
N ARG A 141 -25.55 -14.18 -1.27
CA ARG A 141 -25.87 -13.71 0.08
C ARG A 141 -25.83 -14.80 1.14
N ASP A 142 -26.44 -15.93 0.92
CA ASP A 142 -26.52 -17.01 1.93
C ASP A 142 -25.13 -17.60 2.21
N ARG A 143 -24.31 -17.76 1.17
CA ARG A 143 -22.93 -18.20 1.31
C ARG A 143 -22.09 -17.17 2.06
N VAL A 144 -22.23 -15.89 1.70
CA VAL A 144 -21.53 -14.78 2.38
C VAL A 144 -21.89 -14.74 3.86
N MET A 145 -23.16 -14.85 4.20
CA MET A 145 -23.62 -14.84 5.60
C MET A 145 -23.04 -16.01 6.41
N ASN A 146 -22.95 -17.19 5.79
CA ASN A 146 -22.47 -18.40 6.47
C ASN A 146 -20.94 -18.46 6.58
N GLU A 147 -20.18 -17.92 5.61
CA GLU A 147 -18.74 -18.05 5.53
C GLU A 147 -18.00 -16.79 6.01
N LEU A 148 -18.48 -15.59 5.62
CA LEU A 148 -17.80 -14.32 5.94
C LEU A 148 -18.12 -13.83 7.35
N VAL A 149 -19.39 -13.86 7.76
CA VAL A 149 -19.80 -13.32 9.07
C VAL A 149 -19.04 -13.95 10.26
N PRO A 150 -18.80 -15.27 10.30
CA PRO A 150 -17.98 -15.86 11.33
C PRO A 150 -16.54 -15.33 11.37
N LYS A 151 -15.91 -15.11 10.21
CA LYS A 151 -14.57 -14.53 10.09
C LYS A 151 -14.55 -13.07 10.60
N LEU A 152 -15.51 -12.27 10.12
CA LEU A 152 -15.63 -10.87 10.55
C LEU A 152 -15.83 -10.77 12.06
N LYS A 153 -16.67 -11.65 12.65
CA LYS A 153 -16.88 -11.73 14.09
C LYS A 153 -15.57 -12.05 14.85
N GLN A 154 -14.73 -12.94 14.33
CA GLN A 154 -13.44 -13.25 14.94
C GLN A 154 -12.52 -12.03 14.97
N LEU A 155 -12.42 -11.28 13.85
CA LEU A 155 -11.63 -10.05 13.78
C LEU A 155 -12.15 -8.99 14.75
N ALA A 156 -13.47 -8.79 14.80
CA ALA A 156 -14.11 -7.83 15.71
C ALA A 156 -13.88 -8.20 17.19
N LEU A 157 -13.97 -9.48 17.53
CA LEU A 157 -13.67 -9.96 18.88
C LEU A 157 -12.20 -9.79 19.25
N ALA A 158 -11.28 -10.02 18.32
CA ALA A 158 -9.87 -9.77 18.52
C ALA A 158 -9.60 -8.26 18.79
N ALA A 159 -10.16 -7.37 17.98
CA ALA A 159 -10.06 -5.93 18.17
C ALA A 159 -10.65 -5.48 19.52
N LYS A 160 -11.81 -6.03 19.89
CA LYS A 160 -12.44 -5.81 21.21
C LYS A 160 -11.53 -6.24 22.35
N GLY A 161 -10.84 -7.38 22.22
CA GLY A 161 -9.90 -7.88 23.22
C GLY A 161 -8.75 -6.91 23.50
N TYR A 162 -8.30 -6.18 22.48
CA TYR A 162 -7.31 -5.11 22.61
C TYR A 162 -7.89 -3.74 22.94
N ASN A 163 -9.22 -3.61 22.99
CA ASN A 163 -9.93 -2.35 23.24
C ASN A 163 -9.57 -1.25 22.22
N ILE A 164 -9.48 -1.62 20.94
CA ILE A 164 -9.25 -0.72 19.79
C ILE A 164 -10.52 -0.60 18.95
N SER A 165 -10.62 0.49 18.16
CA SER A 165 -11.73 0.67 17.22
C SER A 165 -11.60 -0.30 16.04
N PHE A 166 -12.76 -0.79 15.58
CA PHE A 166 -12.89 -1.69 14.45
C PHE A 166 -13.96 -1.14 13.52
N THR A 167 -13.61 -0.89 12.29
CA THR A 167 -14.50 -0.35 11.26
C THR A 167 -14.60 -1.35 10.11
N VAL A 168 -15.77 -1.48 9.54
CA VAL A 168 -15.99 -2.18 8.27
C VAL A 168 -16.05 -1.11 7.19
N ASP A 169 -15.20 -1.27 6.18
CA ASP A 169 -15.13 -0.35 5.07
C ASP A 169 -16.33 -0.54 4.14
N ALA A 170 -16.84 0.54 3.58
CA ALA A 170 -17.93 0.50 2.62
C ALA A 170 -17.37 0.19 1.22
N GLU A 171 -17.91 -0.84 0.58
CA GLU A 171 -17.51 -1.30 -0.75
C GLU A 171 -18.74 -1.49 -1.66
#